data_16dd7ace6049e65042f84d18beebed2a
#
_entry.id   16dd7ace6049e65042f84d18beebed2a
#
_cell.length_a   1.000
_cell.length_b   1.000
_cell.length_c   1.000
_cell.angle_alpha   90.00
_cell.angle_beta   90.00
_cell.angle_gamma   90.00
#
_symmetry.space_group_name_H-M   'P 1'
#
loop_
_entity.id
_entity.type
_entity.pdbx_description
1 polymer ?
#
loop_
_entity_poly.entity_id
_entity_poly.type
_entity_poly.pdbx_seq_one_letter_code
_entity_poly.pdbx_strand_id
1 'polypeptide(L)'
;MKTYLEIQVPLKFNASWFQELRFACQNIDVRWQMAYYHITMVFVDETPEDVDLRPLLEKHLKTFPAPTLTFDKLDVFTAMSGMHIINLTVTDVPQSFLSLIENIRSDMNAAGCVMDSCFRLHVTLGRVKDPHIQLSAIQELTESVSLPAFSLTLEDVDYRVFRGKTIYEIKLKV
;
A
#
# COMPACT_ATOMS: atom_id res chain seq x y z
N MET A 1 13.37 -15.54 2.97
CA MET A 1 11.95 -15.56 2.53
C MET A 1 11.47 -14.13 2.34
N LYS A 2 10.80 -13.83 1.21
CA LYS A 2 10.20 -12.48 0.99
C LYS A 2 8.89 -12.35 1.76
N THR A 3 8.77 -11.28 2.51
CA THR A 3 7.58 -10.97 3.29
C THR A 3 7.21 -9.49 3.18
N TYR A 4 6.06 -9.12 3.65
CA TYR A 4 5.67 -7.72 3.78
C TYR A 4 4.68 -7.51 4.93
N LEU A 5 4.78 -6.33 5.50
CA LEU A 5 3.85 -5.79 6.47
C LEU A 5 2.92 -4.83 5.74
N GLU A 6 1.63 -5.04 5.85
CA GLU A 6 0.64 -4.21 5.18
C GLU A 6 -0.50 -3.84 6.11
N ILE A 7 -1.08 -2.65 5.92
CA ILE A 7 -2.29 -2.23 6.60
C ILE A 7 -3.45 -2.25 5.62
N GLN A 8 -4.55 -2.88 6.01
CA GLN A 8 -5.74 -3.03 5.16
C GLN A 8 -6.46 -1.69 5.00
N VAL A 9 -6.95 -1.44 3.79
CA VAL A 9 -7.74 -0.24 3.46
C VAL A 9 -9.12 -0.69 3.00
N PRO A 10 -10.21 -0.39 3.73
CA PRO A 10 -11.55 -0.88 3.42
C PRO A 10 -12.21 -0.07 2.29
N LEU A 11 -11.66 -0.17 1.09
CA LEU A 11 -12.21 0.45 -0.12
C LEU A 11 -13.31 -0.41 -0.74
N LYS A 12 -14.22 0.26 -1.42
CA LYS A 12 -15.28 -0.37 -2.21
C LYS A 12 -14.97 -0.24 -3.70
N PHE A 13 -14.87 -1.38 -4.40
CA PHE A 13 -14.66 -1.42 -5.84
C PHE A 13 -15.75 -0.68 -6.64
N ASN A 14 -16.98 -0.62 -6.12
CA ASN A 14 -18.11 0.04 -6.75
C ASN A 14 -18.29 1.50 -6.32
N ALA A 15 -17.33 2.11 -5.60
CA ALA A 15 -17.39 3.54 -5.31
C ALA A 15 -17.44 4.35 -6.62
N SER A 16 -18.24 5.43 -6.65
CA SER A 16 -18.49 6.22 -7.86
C SER A 16 -17.22 6.75 -8.50
N TRP A 17 -16.32 7.33 -7.71
CA TRP A 17 -15.02 7.81 -8.21
C TRP A 17 -14.15 6.70 -8.82
N PHE A 18 -14.24 5.47 -8.27
CA PHE A 18 -13.49 4.34 -8.82
C PHE A 18 -14.11 3.81 -10.12
N GLN A 19 -15.44 3.86 -10.26
CA GLN A 19 -16.11 3.58 -11.52
C GLN A 19 -15.74 4.60 -12.60
N GLU A 20 -15.68 5.89 -12.26
CA GLU A 20 -15.22 6.96 -13.16
C GLU A 20 -13.79 6.75 -13.60
N LEU A 21 -12.89 6.35 -12.69
CA LEU A 21 -11.51 6.03 -13.01
C LEU A 21 -11.41 4.86 -14.01
N ARG A 22 -12.16 3.78 -13.78
CA ARG A 22 -12.19 2.65 -14.71
C ARG A 22 -12.76 3.04 -16.07
N PHE A 23 -13.77 3.88 -16.09
CA PHE A 23 -14.33 4.42 -17.34
C PHE A 23 -13.33 5.29 -18.08
N ALA A 24 -12.62 6.19 -17.39
CA ALA A 24 -11.57 7.02 -18.00
C ALA A 24 -10.46 6.17 -18.63
N CYS A 25 -10.14 5.03 -18.03
CA CYS A 25 -9.10 4.10 -18.50
C CYS A 25 -9.63 2.96 -19.40
N GLN A 26 -10.88 3.03 -19.90
CA GLN A 26 -11.51 1.92 -20.62
C GLN A 26 -10.81 1.49 -21.91
N ASN A 27 -10.00 2.38 -22.51
CA ASN A 27 -9.27 2.13 -23.76
C ASN A 27 -7.84 1.61 -23.56
N ILE A 28 -7.44 1.35 -22.31
CA ILE A 28 -6.15 0.76 -21.98
C ILE A 28 -6.32 -0.55 -21.22
N ASP A 29 -5.39 -1.49 -21.39
CA ASP A 29 -5.44 -2.78 -20.70
C ASP A 29 -4.94 -2.62 -19.25
N VAL A 30 -5.88 -2.50 -18.32
CA VAL A 30 -5.62 -2.39 -16.89
C VAL A 30 -6.16 -3.62 -16.15
N ARG A 31 -5.30 -4.27 -15.40
CA ARG A 31 -5.72 -5.27 -14.42
C ARG A 31 -6.12 -4.56 -13.13
N TRP A 32 -7.41 -4.38 -12.92
CA TRP A 32 -7.93 -3.75 -11.71
C TRP A 32 -7.88 -4.66 -10.49
N GLN A 33 -7.53 -4.05 -9.35
CA GLN A 33 -7.68 -4.69 -8.04
C GLN A 33 -9.16 -4.66 -7.65
N MET A 34 -9.77 -5.82 -7.46
CA MET A 34 -11.22 -5.93 -7.23
C MET A 34 -11.58 -6.05 -5.75
N ALA A 35 -10.65 -6.55 -4.95
CA ALA A 35 -10.81 -6.79 -3.52
C ALA A 35 -9.46 -6.70 -2.81
N TYR A 36 -9.49 -6.57 -1.50
CA TYR A 36 -8.31 -6.56 -0.65
C TYR A 36 -7.31 -5.44 -1.00
N TYR A 37 -7.68 -4.23 -0.59
CA TYR A 37 -6.83 -3.06 -0.75
C TYR A 37 -5.96 -2.87 0.49
N HIS A 38 -4.72 -2.45 0.29
CA HIS A 38 -3.77 -2.28 1.38
C HIS A 38 -2.71 -1.23 1.04
N ILE A 39 -2.06 -0.73 2.08
CA ILE A 39 -0.81 0.02 1.99
C ILE A 39 0.31 -0.90 2.47
N THR A 40 1.32 -1.13 1.66
CA THR A 40 2.53 -1.83 2.10
C THR A 40 3.36 -0.90 2.97
N MET A 41 3.45 -1.20 4.25
CA MET A 41 4.24 -0.44 5.21
C MET A 41 5.73 -0.78 5.11
N VAL A 42 6.05 -2.07 5.03
CA VAL A 42 7.41 -2.57 4.88
C VAL A 42 7.41 -3.75 3.94
N PHE A 43 8.28 -3.72 2.93
CA PHE A 43 8.59 -4.86 2.09
C PHE A 43 9.95 -5.42 2.50
N VAL A 44 10.02 -6.71 2.76
CA VAL A 44 11.22 -7.41 3.21
C VAL A 44 11.67 -8.36 2.10
N ASP A 45 12.82 -8.08 1.52
CA ASP A 45 13.41 -8.90 0.45
C ASP A 45 13.92 -10.23 0.99
N GLU A 46 14.51 -10.19 2.18
CA GLU A 46 15.00 -11.38 2.85
C GLU A 46 14.75 -11.32 4.36
N THR A 47 14.02 -12.31 4.87
CA THR A 47 13.80 -12.52 6.31
C THR A 47 14.66 -13.70 6.75
N PRO A 48 15.48 -13.57 7.81
CA PRO A 48 16.23 -14.69 8.37
C PRO A 48 15.30 -15.82 8.83
N GLU A 49 15.70 -17.07 8.61
CA GLU A 49 14.85 -18.23 8.91
C GLU A 49 14.60 -18.43 10.43
N ASP A 50 15.58 -18.05 11.24
CA ASP A 50 15.56 -18.29 12.70
C ASP A 50 15.02 -17.09 13.49
N VAL A 51 14.49 -16.05 12.84
CA VAL A 51 14.00 -14.85 13.51
C VAL A 51 12.47 -14.83 13.55
N ASP A 52 11.92 -14.85 14.77
CA ASP A 52 10.51 -14.56 14.99
C ASP A 52 10.31 -13.03 15.10
N LEU A 53 9.74 -12.43 14.05
CA LEU A 53 9.45 -11.01 14.01
C LEU A 53 8.20 -10.59 14.78
N ARG A 54 7.39 -11.54 15.24
CA ARG A 54 6.12 -11.25 15.92
C ARG A 54 6.29 -10.38 17.16
N PRO A 55 7.20 -10.67 18.11
CA PRO A 55 7.40 -9.81 19.28
C PRO A 55 7.82 -8.40 18.92
N LEU A 56 8.68 -8.24 17.89
CA LEU A 56 9.13 -6.95 17.39
C LEU A 56 7.95 -6.14 16.84
N LEU A 57 7.13 -6.74 15.98
CA LEU A 57 5.99 -6.06 15.39
C LEU A 57 4.91 -5.74 16.42
N GLU A 58 4.63 -6.65 17.35
CA GLU A 58 3.70 -6.42 18.46
C GLU A 58 4.13 -5.24 19.35
N LYS A 59 5.42 -5.10 19.64
CA LYS A 59 6.00 -3.98 20.39
C LYS A 59 5.60 -2.63 19.79
N HIS A 60 5.61 -2.51 18.47
CA HIS A 60 5.30 -1.27 17.78
C HIS A 60 3.80 -1.08 17.55
N LEU A 61 3.08 -2.15 17.24
CA LEU A 61 1.73 -2.06 16.68
C LEU A 61 0.63 -2.17 17.73
N LYS A 62 0.77 -3.00 18.77
CA LYS A 62 -0.32 -3.21 19.76
C LYS A 62 -0.76 -1.96 20.52
N THR A 63 0.14 -1.00 20.70
CA THR A 63 -0.14 0.24 21.43
C THR A 63 -0.30 1.44 20.51
N PHE A 64 -0.06 1.26 19.21
CA PHE A 64 -0.15 2.35 18.24
C PHE A 64 -1.63 2.67 17.95
N PRO A 65 -2.04 3.95 18.07
CA PRO A 65 -3.39 4.34 17.70
C PRO A 65 -3.65 4.10 16.21
N ALA A 66 -4.80 3.53 15.88
CA ALA A 66 -5.21 3.33 14.50
C ALA A 66 -5.15 4.67 13.73
N PRO A 67 -4.36 4.77 12.64
CA PRO A 67 -4.20 6.04 11.93
C PRO A 67 -5.46 6.35 11.12
N THR A 68 -5.87 7.63 11.12
CA THR A 68 -6.85 8.14 10.19
C THR A 68 -6.13 8.82 9.03
N LEU A 69 -6.32 8.28 7.82
CA LEU A 69 -5.73 8.82 6.59
C LEU A 69 -6.81 9.47 5.73
N THR A 70 -6.51 10.65 5.19
CA THR A 70 -7.37 11.34 4.23
C THR A 70 -6.85 11.09 2.82
N PHE A 71 -7.57 10.25 2.09
CA PHE A 71 -7.26 9.93 0.69
C PHE A 71 -7.83 11.03 -0.20
N ASP A 72 -6.95 11.70 -0.93
CA ASP A 72 -7.28 12.90 -1.68
C ASP A 72 -6.65 12.97 -3.07
N LYS A 73 -5.87 11.95 -3.47
CA LYS A 73 -5.15 11.98 -4.74
C LYS A 73 -5.14 10.61 -5.43
N LEU A 74 -5.50 10.63 -6.72
CA LEU A 74 -5.18 9.56 -7.65
C LEU A 74 -3.82 9.85 -8.29
N ASP A 75 -2.96 8.84 -8.39
CA ASP A 75 -1.62 8.98 -8.91
C ASP A 75 -1.23 7.76 -9.76
N VAL A 76 -0.16 7.88 -10.50
CA VAL A 76 0.42 6.78 -11.25
C VAL A 76 1.95 6.86 -11.18
N PHE A 77 2.58 5.71 -11.02
CA PHE A 77 4.04 5.61 -11.07
C PHE A 77 4.48 4.34 -11.79
N THR A 78 5.73 4.32 -12.23
CA THR A 78 6.34 3.13 -12.82
C THR A 78 7.07 2.34 -11.75
N ALA A 79 6.65 1.09 -11.54
CA ALA A 79 7.34 0.17 -10.65
C ALA A 79 8.70 -0.27 -11.22
N MET A 80 9.57 -0.85 -10.40
CA MET A 80 10.88 -1.37 -10.83
C MET A 80 10.78 -2.42 -11.94
N SER A 81 9.65 -3.12 -12.02
CA SER A 81 9.33 -4.06 -13.10
C SER A 81 9.03 -3.40 -14.46
N GLY A 82 8.97 -2.07 -14.53
CA GLY A 82 8.53 -1.29 -15.69
C GLY A 82 7.01 -1.16 -15.83
N MET A 83 6.24 -1.81 -14.96
CA MET A 83 4.79 -1.75 -14.98
C MET A 83 4.28 -0.45 -14.36
N HIS A 84 3.29 0.20 -14.99
CA HIS A 84 2.64 1.37 -14.41
C HIS A 84 1.56 0.98 -13.41
N ILE A 85 1.58 1.61 -12.26
CA ILE A 85 0.66 1.37 -11.14
C ILE A 85 -0.24 2.56 -10.96
N ILE A 86 -1.53 2.38 -11.21
CA ILE A 86 -2.57 3.36 -10.86
C ILE A 86 -2.91 3.17 -9.39
N ASN A 87 -2.86 4.23 -8.62
CA ASN A 87 -3.01 4.15 -7.18
C ASN A 87 -3.78 5.32 -6.57
N LEU A 88 -4.28 5.07 -5.37
CA LEU A 88 -4.84 6.07 -4.47
C LEU A 88 -3.80 6.41 -3.41
N THR A 89 -3.63 7.67 -3.12
CA THR A 89 -2.64 8.13 -2.14
C THR A 89 -3.15 9.29 -1.29
N VAL A 90 -2.30 9.78 -0.41
CA VAL A 90 -2.57 10.80 0.60
C VAL A 90 -1.54 11.92 0.41
N THR A 91 -1.99 13.18 0.31
CA THR A 91 -1.08 14.33 0.20
C THR A 91 -0.36 14.57 1.52
N ASP A 92 -1.09 14.59 2.64
CA ASP A 92 -0.54 14.82 3.98
C ASP A 92 -0.51 13.53 4.80
N VAL A 93 0.63 12.84 4.79
CA VAL A 93 0.82 11.63 5.59
C VAL A 93 1.10 12.03 7.05
N PRO A 94 0.34 11.51 8.04
CA PRO A 94 0.61 11.81 9.44
C PRO A 94 2.03 11.43 9.84
N GLN A 95 2.76 12.35 10.46
CA GLN A 95 4.15 12.13 10.88
C GLN A 95 4.31 10.95 11.84
N SER A 96 3.31 10.72 12.71
CA SER A 96 3.29 9.57 13.61
C SER A 96 3.28 8.24 12.85
N PHE A 97 2.56 8.17 11.73
CA PHE A 97 2.52 6.98 10.88
C PHE A 97 3.84 6.74 10.14
N LEU A 98 4.46 7.81 9.63
CA LEU A 98 5.80 7.73 9.02
C LEU A 98 6.84 7.27 10.04
N SER A 99 6.82 7.83 11.25
CA SER A 99 7.74 7.46 12.34
C SER A 99 7.55 6.00 12.77
N LEU A 100 6.31 5.51 12.82
CA LEU A 100 6.03 4.10 13.11
C LEU A 100 6.72 3.19 12.10
N ILE A 101 6.53 3.46 10.81
CA ILE A 101 7.10 2.66 9.72
C ILE A 101 8.63 2.67 9.80
N GLU A 102 9.24 3.83 10.02
CA GLU A 102 10.69 3.98 10.12
C GLU A 102 11.25 3.20 11.33
N ASN A 103 10.59 3.26 12.49
CA ASN A 103 10.99 2.51 13.68
C ASN A 103 10.89 1.00 13.46
N ILE A 104 9.82 0.52 12.83
CA ILE A 104 9.67 -0.89 12.47
C ILE A 104 10.79 -1.32 11.51
N ARG A 105 11.05 -0.55 10.47
CA ARG A 105 12.14 -0.82 9.51
C ARG A 105 13.50 -0.89 10.19
N SER A 106 13.80 0.05 11.08
CA SER A 106 15.04 0.09 11.84
C SER A 106 15.22 -1.17 12.69
N ASP A 107 14.19 -1.56 13.44
CA ASP A 107 14.24 -2.75 14.30
C ASP A 107 14.31 -4.05 13.47
N MET A 108 13.59 -4.13 12.35
CA MET A 108 13.68 -5.28 11.44
C MET A 108 15.06 -5.40 10.80
N ASN A 109 15.67 -4.28 10.40
CA ASN A 109 17.04 -4.26 9.87
C ASN A 109 18.05 -4.72 10.94
N ALA A 110 17.90 -4.26 12.19
CA ALA A 110 18.71 -4.70 13.31
C ALA A 110 18.54 -6.21 13.62
N ALA A 111 17.37 -6.78 13.30
CA ALA A 111 17.10 -8.22 13.39
C ALA A 111 17.65 -9.03 12.19
N GLY A 112 18.33 -8.38 11.25
CA GLY A 112 18.95 -9.03 10.09
C GLY A 112 18.07 -9.12 8.85
N CYS A 113 16.91 -8.46 8.81
CA CYS A 113 16.10 -8.39 7.60
C CYS A 113 16.75 -7.48 6.54
N VAL A 114 16.69 -7.90 5.28
CA VAL A 114 17.13 -7.09 4.14
C VAL A 114 15.93 -6.39 3.50
N MET A 115 16.03 -5.07 3.37
CA MET A 115 14.97 -4.21 2.83
C MET A 115 15.57 -3.15 1.90
N ASP A 116 15.46 -3.35 0.59
CA ASP A 116 16.02 -2.44 -0.41
C ASP A 116 15.05 -1.33 -0.83
N SER A 117 13.75 -1.52 -0.59
CA SER A 117 12.72 -0.56 -0.98
C SER A 117 12.52 0.55 0.05
N CYS A 118 12.30 1.78 -0.42
CA CYS A 118 11.81 2.87 0.41
C CYS A 118 10.29 2.80 0.59
N PHE A 119 9.79 3.34 1.71
CA PHE A 119 8.36 3.47 1.91
C PHE A 119 7.76 4.49 0.93
N ARG A 120 6.67 4.09 0.28
CA ARG A 120 5.83 4.95 -0.53
C ARG A 120 4.37 4.65 -0.22
N LEU A 121 3.65 5.61 0.34
CA LEU A 121 2.24 5.44 0.63
C LEU A 121 1.44 5.40 -0.66
N HIS A 122 0.88 4.24 -0.95
CA HIS A 122 -0.04 4.05 -2.05
C HIS A 122 -0.95 2.85 -1.81
N VAL A 123 -2.15 2.93 -2.34
CA VAL A 123 -3.07 1.79 -2.47
C VAL A 123 -3.17 1.44 -3.94
N THR A 124 -2.72 0.28 -4.34
CA THR A 124 -2.81 -0.16 -5.74
C THR A 124 -4.28 -0.33 -6.13
N LEU A 125 -4.71 0.37 -7.15
CA LEU A 125 -6.04 0.25 -7.76
C LEU A 125 -6.02 -0.58 -9.03
N GLY A 126 -4.97 -0.42 -9.84
CA GLY A 126 -4.81 -1.15 -11.08
C GLY A 126 -3.36 -1.20 -11.56
N ARG A 127 -3.09 -2.20 -12.40
CA ARG A 127 -1.79 -2.41 -13.05
C ARG A 127 -1.99 -2.36 -14.55
N VAL A 128 -1.31 -1.44 -15.22
CA VAL A 128 -1.37 -1.28 -16.68
C VAL A 128 -0.51 -2.37 -17.31
N LYS A 129 -1.13 -3.18 -18.16
CA LYS A 129 -0.45 -4.31 -18.83
C LYS A 129 0.21 -3.92 -20.15
N ASP A 130 -0.25 -2.84 -20.78
CA ASP A 130 0.31 -2.36 -22.04
C ASP A 130 1.69 -1.73 -21.81
N PRO A 131 2.79 -2.35 -22.31
CA PRO A 131 4.13 -1.83 -22.12
C PRO A 131 4.44 -0.61 -22.99
N HIS A 132 3.58 -0.27 -23.96
CA HIS A 132 3.81 0.81 -24.91
C HIS A 132 3.13 2.12 -24.53
N ILE A 133 2.23 2.09 -23.56
CA ILE A 133 1.56 3.31 -23.11
C ILE A 133 2.50 4.19 -22.29
N GLN A 134 2.50 5.48 -22.59
CA GLN A 134 3.31 6.46 -21.86
C GLN A 134 2.72 6.75 -20.48
N LEU A 135 3.59 6.90 -19.47
CA LEU A 135 3.18 7.28 -18.11
C LEU A 135 2.33 8.56 -18.12
N SER A 136 2.74 9.58 -18.91
CA SER A 136 2.01 10.84 -19.04
C SER A 136 0.57 10.67 -19.52
N ALA A 137 0.32 9.74 -20.43
CA ALA A 137 -1.03 9.47 -20.93
C ALA A 137 -1.93 8.90 -19.80
N ILE A 138 -1.39 8.03 -18.94
CA ILE A 138 -2.13 7.51 -17.80
C ILE A 138 -2.34 8.60 -16.74
N GLN A 139 -1.35 9.48 -16.52
CA GLN A 139 -1.46 10.62 -15.62
C GLN A 139 -2.61 11.55 -16.04
N GLU A 140 -2.72 11.90 -17.31
CA GLU A 140 -3.82 12.71 -17.83
C GLU A 140 -5.19 12.05 -17.58
N LEU A 141 -5.29 10.73 -17.75
CA LEU A 141 -6.53 10.00 -17.46
C LEU A 141 -6.90 10.03 -15.97
N THR A 142 -5.92 9.83 -15.08
CA THR A 142 -6.17 9.89 -13.63
C THR A 142 -6.51 11.29 -13.15
N GLU A 143 -5.89 12.32 -13.72
CA GLU A 143 -6.17 13.74 -13.42
C GLU A 143 -7.55 14.18 -13.89
N SER A 144 -8.12 13.52 -14.90
CA SER A 144 -9.47 13.80 -15.40
C SER A 144 -10.59 13.37 -14.46
N VAL A 145 -10.27 12.52 -13.48
CA VAL A 145 -11.24 11.98 -12.51
C VAL A 145 -11.27 12.86 -11.27
N SER A 146 -12.48 13.29 -10.88
CA SER A 146 -12.71 14.03 -9.64
C SER A 146 -12.78 13.04 -8.46
N LEU A 147 -11.80 13.09 -7.58
CA LEU A 147 -11.79 12.33 -6.34
C LEU A 147 -12.25 13.23 -5.18
N PRO A 148 -13.45 13.01 -4.61
CA PRO A 148 -13.81 13.66 -3.37
C PRO A 148 -12.92 13.10 -2.24
N ALA A 149 -12.22 13.97 -1.51
CA ALA A 149 -11.42 13.56 -0.37
C ALA A 149 -12.26 12.82 0.67
N PHE A 150 -11.75 11.72 1.19
CA PHE A 150 -12.42 10.94 2.23
C PHE A 150 -11.42 10.37 3.23
N SER A 151 -11.84 10.22 4.47
CA SER A 151 -10.99 9.73 5.55
C SER A 151 -11.40 8.33 6.00
N LEU A 152 -10.39 7.49 6.26
CA LEU A 152 -10.56 6.15 6.80
C LEU A 152 -9.64 5.96 8.00
N THR A 153 -10.14 5.34 9.06
CA THR A 153 -9.34 4.84 10.16
C THR A 153 -8.95 3.39 9.86
N LEU A 154 -7.65 3.11 9.87
CA LEU A 154 -7.09 1.82 9.46
C LEU A 154 -6.66 1.03 10.69
N GLU A 155 -7.23 -0.16 10.89
CA GLU A 155 -7.08 -0.93 12.14
C GLU A 155 -6.32 -2.25 11.96
N ASP A 156 -6.43 -2.87 10.78
CA ASP A 156 -5.99 -4.23 10.56
C ASP A 156 -4.64 -4.26 9.84
N VAL A 157 -3.63 -4.82 10.49
CA VAL A 157 -2.27 -4.99 9.96
C VAL A 157 -1.97 -6.46 9.79
N ASP A 158 -1.53 -6.83 8.58
CA ASP A 158 -1.14 -8.18 8.22
C ASP A 158 0.37 -8.28 7.99
N TYR A 159 1.00 -9.28 8.59
CA TYR A 159 2.32 -9.73 8.18
C TYR A 159 2.20 -10.99 7.33
N ARG A 160 2.71 -10.94 6.10
CA ARG A 160 2.44 -11.94 5.07
C ARG A 160 3.68 -12.41 4.35
N VAL A 161 3.61 -13.64 3.83
CA VAL A 161 4.54 -14.10 2.80
C VAL A 161 4.20 -13.42 1.47
N PHE A 162 5.21 -12.99 0.72
CA PHE A 162 5.01 -12.40 -0.60
C PHE A 162 4.24 -13.34 -1.52
N ARG A 163 3.11 -12.88 -2.06
CA ARG A 163 2.15 -13.68 -2.85
C ARG A 163 1.63 -14.94 -2.13
N GLY A 164 1.73 -14.96 -0.82
CA GLY A 164 1.36 -16.11 0.01
C GLY A 164 0.32 -15.77 1.07
N LYS A 165 0.26 -16.64 2.05
CA LYS A 165 -0.67 -16.53 3.18
C LYS A 165 -0.24 -15.47 4.19
N THR A 166 -1.20 -14.97 4.95
CA THR A 166 -0.93 -14.20 6.17
C THR A 166 -0.27 -15.11 7.21
N ILE A 167 0.82 -14.62 7.81
CA ILE A 167 1.55 -15.32 8.88
C ILE A 167 0.86 -15.01 10.20
N TYR A 168 0.56 -13.72 10.45
CA TYR A 168 -0.24 -13.27 11.58
C TYR A 168 -0.85 -11.88 11.33
N GLU A 169 -1.91 -11.61 12.09
CA GLU A 169 -2.68 -10.37 12.05
C GLU A 169 -2.51 -9.63 13.38
N ILE A 170 -2.44 -8.30 13.31
CA ILE A 170 -2.37 -7.43 14.48
C ILE A 170 -3.42 -6.35 14.32
N LYS A 171 -4.24 -6.18 15.35
CA LYS A 171 -5.21 -5.09 15.37
C LYS A 171 -4.63 -3.89 16.12
N LEU A 172 -4.68 -2.72 15.48
CA LEU A 172 -4.24 -1.46 16.10
C LEU A 172 -5.26 -1.00 17.14
N LYS A 173 -4.80 -0.12 18.04
CA LYS A 173 -5.67 0.40 19.10
C LYS A 173 -6.64 1.43 18.53
N VAL A 174 -7.94 1.17 18.68
CA VAL A 174 -9.01 2.13 18.36
C VAL A 174 -9.29 3.03 19.55
#